data_8e9632d2fd87a4186f00e2f8334d1263
#
_entry.id   8e9632d2fd87a4186f00e2f8334d1263
#
_cell.length_a   1.000
_cell.length_b   1.000
_cell.length_c   1.000
_cell.angle_alpha   90.00
_cell.angle_beta   90.00
_cell.angle_gamma   90.00
#
_symmetry.space_group_name_H-M   'P 1'
#
loop_
_entity.id
_entity.type
_entity.pdbx_description
1 polymer ?
#
loop_
_entity_poly.entity_id
_entity_poly.type
_entity_poly.pdbx_seq_one_letter_code
_entity_poly.pdbx_strand_id
1 'polypeptide(L)'
;VFDILQVIPGKKKLTQSGWHSFNAVCCHYRGHSVDRRGRGGIKFSDADNWSYHCFNCGFKSGFTLGKPLTKNTKQLLAWCGMDIDDINKYSFESLQHKDLLDFVKVKKEKKKVKFKEMNLPDAELIDTNNPKHEVFIEYLTKRKVDISRFPYMCTPDEEGRQANRIIIPFTFENKVVGHTSRYLDDRKPKFISEQQPGYLFGYDLQKPEWQACVVTEGIFDALSIDGCALTTNGISEEQAELLKQLNKKIIVVPDQDKSGMDVINRALELGFYVSIPSWETGIKDVN
;
A
#
# COMPACT_ATOMS: atom_id res chain seq x y z
N VAL A 1 -11.83 -12.32 26.92
CA VAL A 1 -11.90 -12.65 25.49
C VAL A 1 -12.83 -13.82 25.28
N PHE A 2 -13.74 -13.73 24.32
CA PHE A 2 -14.78 -14.72 24.06
C PHE A 2 -14.22 -15.94 23.31
N ASP A 3 -14.38 -17.14 23.89
CA ASP A 3 -13.96 -18.39 23.25
C ASP A 3 -15.05 -18.93 22.32
N ILE A 4 -14.92 -18.70 21.01
CA ILE A 4 -15.85 -19.18 19.98
C ILE A 4 -16.06 -20.71 20.03
N LEU A 5 -15.06 -21.48 20.48
CA LEU A 5 -15.18 -22.93 20.55
C LEU A 5 -16.17 -23.39 21.65
N GLN A 6 -16.43 -22.57 22.67
CA GLN A 6 -17.44 -22.90 23.67
C GLN A 6 -18.86 -22.71 23.16
N VAL A 7 -19.06 -21.77 22.22
CA VAL A 7 -20.39 -21.45 21.67
C VAL A 7 -20.79 -22.43 20.57
N ILE A 8 -19.83 -22.88 19.76
CA ILE A 8 -20.13 -23.85 18.70
C ILE A 8 -20.58 -25.18 19.32
N PRO A 9 -21.79 -25.68 18.93
CA PRO A 9 -22.31 -26.91 19.46
C PRO A 9 -21.52 -28.15 18.99
N GLY A 10 -21.53 -29.20 19.79
CA GLY A 10 -21.02 -30.51 19.44
C GLY A 10 -19.50 -30.70 19.63
N LYS A 11 -19.02 -31.91 19.28
CA LYS A 11 -17.60 -32.28 19.40
C LYS A 11 -16.74 -31.57 18.34
N LYS A 12 -15.57 -31.07 18.73
CA LYS A 12 -14.58 -30.45 17.88
C LYS A 12 -13.37 -31.37 17.74
N LYS A 13 -12.82 -31.48 16.53
CA LYS A 13 -11.62 -32.28 16.24
C LYS A 13 -10.58 -31.37 15.61
N LEU A 14 -9.41 -31.25 16.24
CA LEU A 14 -8.28 -30.56 15.65
C LEU A 14 -7.69 -31.41 14.53
N THR A 15 -7.56 -30.80 13.34
CA THR A 15 -6.93 -31.42 12.17
C THR A 15 -5.44 -31.09 12.12
N GLN A 16 -4.66 -31.86 11.37
CA GLN A 16 -3.22 -31.61 11.18
C GLN A 16 -2.94 -30.24 10.52
N SER A 17 -3.89 -29.70 9.75
CA SER A 17 -3.79 -28.37 9.12
C SER A 17 -4.21 -27.21 10.05
N GLY A 18 -4.47 -27.49 11.34
CA GLY A 18 -4.79 -26.49 12.36
C GLY A 18 -6.26 -26.02 12.36
N TRP A 19 -7.17 -26.73 11.70
CA TRP A 19 -8.60 -26.46 11.78
C TRP A 19 -9.26 -27.21 12.92
N HIS A 20 -10.12 -26.53 13.66
CA HIS A 20 -11.08 -27.17 14.56
C HIS A 20 -12.33 -27.54 13.74
N SER A 21 -12.46 -28.82 13.39
CA SER A 21 -13.56 -29.34 12.58
C SER A 21 -14.73 -29.78 13.44
N PHE A 22 -15.95 -29.49 13.02
CA PHE A 22 -17.22 -29.81 13.70
C PHE A 22 -18.38 -29.82 12.71
N ASN A 23 -19.57 -30.29 13.13
CA ASN A 23 -20.76 -30.26 12.29
C ASN A 23 -21.23 -28.82 12.06
N ALA A 24 -21.23 -28.39 10.80
CA ALA A 24 -21.55 -27.02 10.42
C ALA A 24 -22.99 -26.64 10.75
N VAL A 25 -23.19 -25.63 11.59
CA VAL A 25 -24.51 -25.11 11.98
C VAL A 25 -25.23 -24.38 10.85
N CYS A 26 -24.47 -23.76 9.92
CA CYS A 26 -25.01 -22.91 8.86
C CYS A 26 -25.75 -23.66 7.75
N CYS A 27 -25.49 -24.94 7.55
CA CYS A 27 -26.05 -25.69 6.40
C CYS A 27 -27.57 -25.70 6.36
N HIS A 28 -28.19 -26.00 7.49
CA HIS A 28 -29.65 -26.05 7.59
C HIS A 28 -30.30 -24.71 7.23
N TYR A 29 -29.76 -23.62 7.76
CA TYR A 29 -30.27 -22.26 7.51
C TYR A 29 -30.04 -21.75 6.08
N ARG A 30 -29.22 -22.47 5.29
CA ARG A 30 -28.90 -22.13 3.91
C ARG A 30 -29.50 -23.09 2.89
N GLY A 31 -30.54 -23.84 3.28
CA GLY A 31 -31.24 -24.76 2.38
C GLY A 31 -30.51 -26.07 2.10
N HIS A 32 -29.49 -26.41 2.88
CA HIS A 32 -28.81 -27.69 2.80
C HIS A 32 -29.23 -28.62 3.92
N SER A 33 -29.00 -29.92 3.77
CA SER A 33 -29.20 -30.89 4.84
C SER A 33 -28.28 -30.59 6.03
N VAL A 34 -28.76 -30.94 7.25
CA VAL A 34 -27.97 -30.82 8.48
C VAL A 34 -26.63 -31.55 8.30
N ASP A 35 -25.57 -30.86 8.63
CA ASP A 35 -24.22 -31.46 8.54
C ASP A 35 -23.98 -32.47 9.66
N ARG A 36 -23.64 -33.70 9.28
CA ARG A 36 -23.25 -34.79 10.17
C ARG A 36 -21.84 -35.30 9.90
N ARG A 37 -21.10 -34.61 9.00
CA ARG A 37 -19.77 -35.07 8.52
C ARG A 37 -18.63 -34.18 9.00
N GLY A 38 -18.89 -33.21 9.88
CA GLY A 38 -17.85 -32.31 10.41
C GLY A 38 -17.26 -31.36 9.36
N ARG A 39 -18.08 -30.81 8.46
CA ARG A 39 -17.64 -29.92 7.36
C ARG A 39 -17.60 -28.45 7.75
N GLY A 40 -17.96 -28.07 8.98
CA GLY A 40 -17.67 -26.77 9.56
C GLY A 40 -16.24 -26.76 10.14
N GLY A 41 -15.54 -25.66 9.95
CA GLY A 41 -14.21 -25.50 10.50
C GLY A 41 -13.93 -24.09 10.97
N ILE A 42 -13.20 -23.97 12.09
CA ILE A 42 -12.59 -22.73 12.56
C ILE A 42 -11.09 -22.90 12.57
N LYS A 43 -10.39 -21.87 12.12
CA LYS A 43 -8.95 -21.75 12.20
C LYS A 43 -8.60 -20.44 12.88
N PHE A 44 -7.73 -20.51 13.90
CA PHE A 44 -7.18 -19.34 14.57
C PHE A 44 -5.94 -18.86 13.81
N SER A 45 -5.82 -17.56 13.61
CA SER A 45 -4.62 -16.91 13.11
C SER A 45 -3.67 -16.52 14.26
N ASP A 46 -4.25 -16.25 15.43
CA ASP A 46 -3.57 -16.00 16.69
C ASP A 46 -4.54 -16.32 17.86
N ALA A 47 -4.22 -15.91 19.08
CA ALA A 47 -5.03 -16.24 20.26
C ALA A 47 -6.47 -15.70 20.21
N ASP A 48 -6.70 -14.60 19.51
CA ASP A 48 -7.95 -13.86 19.56
C ASP A 48 -8.69 -13.77 18.21
N ASN A 49 -7.97 -13.99 17.10
CA ASN A 49 -8.51 -13.84 15.75
C ASN A 49 -8.79 -15.21 15.12
N TRP A 50 -9.96 -15.35 14.50
CA TRP A 50 -10.35 -16.60 13.87
C TRP A 50 -11.11 -16.41 12.57
N SER A 51 -11.08 -17.44 11.73
CA SER A 51 -11.89 -17.58 10.51
C SER A 51 -12.68 -18.87 10.53
N TYR A 52 -13.95 -18.78 10.10
CA TYR A 52 -14.88 -19.90 9.91
C TYR A 52 -15.08 -20.18 8.43
N HIS A 53 -15.09 -21.45 8.07
CA HIS A 53 -15.49 -21.91 6.73
C HIS A 53 -16.33 -23.19 6.83
N CYS A 54 -17.44 -23.20 6.11
CA CYS A 54 -18.22 -24.41 5.88
C CYS A 54 -17.87 -25.02 4.52
N PHE A 55 -17.22 -26.17 4.53
CA PHE A 55 -16.83 -26.92 3.32
C PHE A 55 -18.00 -27.59 2.61
N ASN A 56 -19.23 -27.47 3.10
CA ASN A 56 -20.44 -27.94 2.45
C ASN A 56 -21.20 -26.85 1.73
N CYS A 57 -21.63 -25.79 2.42
CA CYS A 57 -22.45 -24.72 1.84
C CYS A 57 -21.66 -23.47 1.46
N GLY A 58 -20.32 -23.47 1.63
CA GLY A 58 -19.44 -22.38 1.29
C GLY A 58 -19.56 -21.13 2.18
N PHE A 59 -20.33 -21.17 3.28
CA PHE A 59 -20.46 -20.03 4.17
C PHE A 59 -19.14 -19.70 4.85
N LYS A 60 -18.78 -18.42 4.83
CA LYS A 60 -17.54 -17.89 5.43
C LYS A 60 -17.88 -16.79 6.41
N SER A 61 -17.14 -16.76 7.51
CA SER A 61 -17.22 -15.75 8.55
C SER A 61 -15.85 -15.61 9.22
N GLY A 62 -15.69 -14.62 10.08
CA GLY A 62 -14.47 -14.46 10.85
C GLY A 62 -14.60 -13.35 11.87
N PHE A 63 -13.63 -13.32 12.77
CA PHE A 63 -13.52 -12.34 13.83
C PHE A 63 -12.11 -11.77 13.87
N THR A 64 -12.01 -10.48 14.04
CA THR A 64 -10.76 -9.76 14.27
C THR A 64 -10.95 -8.84 15.47
N LEU A 65 -10.16 -9.04 16.50
CA LEU A 65 -10.21 -8.23 17.71
C LEU A 65 -9.96 -6.74 17.38
N GLY A 66 -10.72 -5.85 17.97
CA GLY A 66 -10.68 -4.42 17.67
C GLY A 66 -11.51 -3.99 16.45
N LYS A 67 -12.19 -4.92 15.78
CA LYS A 67 -13.12 -4.61 14.69
C LYS A 67 -14.56 -4.97 15.06
N PRO A 68 -15.56 -4.26 14.50
CA PRO A 68 -16.97 -4.64 14.72
C PRO A 68 -17.25 -6.00 14.10
N LEU A 69 -18.17 -6.75 14.72
CA LEU A 69 -18.62 -8.03 14.18
C LEU A 69 -19.29 -7.84 12.81
N THR A 70 -18.86 -8.61 11.83
CA THR A 70 -19.48 -8.61 10.49
C THR A 70 -20.91 -9.19 10.56
N LYS A 71 -21.75 -8.87 9.56
CA LYS A 71 -23.10 -9.46 9.44
C LYS A 71 -23.05 -10.99 9.49
N ASN A 72 -22.10 -11.60 8.77
CA ASN A 72 -21.94 -13.05 8.75
C ASN A 72 -21.50 -13.59 10.12
N THR A 73 -20.68 -12.87 10.87
CA THR A 73 -20.25 -13.30 12.21
C THR A 73 -21.41 -13.27 13.17
N LYS A 74 -22.19 -12.18 13.19
CA LYS A 74 -23.41 -12.10 14.02
C LYS A 74 -24.39 -13.22 13.70
N GLN A 75 -24.58 -13.52 12.41
CA GLN A 75 -25.46 -14.59 11.95
C GLN A 75 -24.96 -15.97 12.34
N LEU A 76 -23.65 -16.23 12.26
CA LEU A 76 -23.04 -17.48 12.73
C LEU A 76 -23.30 -17.70 14.22
N LEU A 77 -23.07 -16.67 15.06
CA LEU A 77 -23.26 -16.73 16.48
C LEU A 77 -24.73 -16.99 16.86
N ALA A 78 -25.67 -16.32 16.18
CA ALA A 78 -27.11 -16.57 16.33
C ALA A 78 -27.49 -18.02 15.96
N TRP A 79 -26.94 -18.57 14.89
CA TRP A 79 -27.13 -19.97 14.51
C TRP A 79 -26.52 -20.97 15.51
N CYS A 80 -25.52 -20.54 16.26
CA CYS A 80 -24.97 -21.32 17.38
C CYS A 80 -25.84 -21.25 18.66
N GLY A 81 -26.92 -20.45 18.65
CA GLY A 81 -27.83 -20.30 19.77
C GLY A 81 -27.47 -19.16 20.75
N MET A 82 -26.57 -18.26 20.34
CA MET A 82 -26.23 -17.08 21.14
C MET A 82 -27.36 -16.03 21.04
N ASP A 83 -27.73 -15.46 22.21
CA ASP A 83 -28.71 -14.36 22.24
C ASP A 83 -28.19 -13.09 21.56
N ILE A 84 -29.12 -12.28 21.07
CA ILE A 84 -28.77 -11.05 20.34
C ILE A 84 -28.07 -10.02 21.23
N ASP A 85 -28.43 -9.96 22.50
CA ASP A 85 -27.82 -9.04 23.47
C ASP A 85 -26.40 -9.47 23.79
N ASP A 86 -26.13 -10.75 23.93
CA ASP A 86 -24.78 -11.30 24.08
C ASP A 86 -23.93 -11.07 22.83
N ILE A 87 -24.48 -11.21 21.62
CA ILE A 87 -23.80 -10.89 20.36
C ILE A 87 -23.41 -9.42 20.29
N ASN A 88 -24.33 -8.53 20.70
CA ASN A 88 -24.07 -7.08 20.72
C ASN A 88 -23.02 -6.73 21.77
N LYS A 89 -23.14 -7.29 23.00
CA LYS A 89 -22.15 -7.14 24.07
C LYS A 89 -20.76 -7.56 23.59
N TYR A 90 -20.64 -8.72 22.98
CA TYR A 90 -19.38 -9.20 22.41
C TYR A 90 -18.82 -8.27 21.33
N SER A 91 -19.70 -7.69 20.50
CA SER A 91 -19.30 -6.69 19.51
C SER A 91 -18.72 -5.42 20.14
N PHE A 92 -19.31 -4.96 21.25
CA PHE A 92 -18.80 -3.81 22.00
C PHE A 92 -17.49 -4.13 22.73
N GLU A 93 -17.40 -5.27 23.39
CA GLU A 93 -16.17 -5.73 24.05
C GLU A 93 -14.99 -5.81 23.04
N SER A 94 -15.24 -6.32 21.84
CA SER A 94 -14.24 -6.34 20.79
C SER A 94 -13.73 -4.94 20.43
N LEU A 95 -14.62 -3.97 20.35
CA LEU A 95 -14.25 -2.58 20.01
C LEU A 95 -13.46 -1.89 21.13
N GLN A 96 -13.76 -2.16 22.40
CA GLN A 96 -13.00 -1.62 23.55
C GLN A 96 -11.52 -2.03 23.52
N HIS A 97 -11.20 -3.18 22.94
CA HIS A 97 -9.81 -3.60 22.74
C HIS A 97 -9.08 -2.87 21.62
N LYS A 98 -9.77 -2.07 20.80
CA LYS A 98 -9.14 -1.31 19.69
C LYS A 98 -8.10 -0.32 20.21
N ASP A 99 -8.45 0.45 21.22
CA ASP A 99 -7.57 1.47 21.80
C ASP A 99 -6.33 0.82 22.44
N LEU A 100 -6.52 -0.32 23.14
CA LEU A 100 -5.42 -1.10 23.71
C LEU A 100 -4.51 -1.69 22.63
N LEU A 101 -5.07 -2.17 21.52
CA LEU A 101 -4.30 -2.71 20.40
C LEU A 101 -3.55 -1.59 19.65
N ASP A 102 -4.13 -0.41 19.52
CA ASP A 102 -3.47 0.75 18.93
C ASP A 102 -2.33 1.24 19.82
N PHE A 103 -2.50 1.22 21.16
CA PHE A 103 -1.40 1.45 22.12
C PHE A 103 -0.29 0.41 22.02
N VAL A 104 -0.60 -0.86 21.82
CA VAL A 104 0.38 -1.94 21.67
C VAL A 104 1.07 -1.89 20.32
N LYS A 105 0.37 -1.49 19.24
CA LYS A 105 0.96 -1.28 17.92
C LYS A 105 1.96 -0.12 17.91
N VAL A 106 1.70 0.93 18.67
CA VAL A 106 2.64 2.06 18.82
C VAL A 106 3.96 1.63 19.48
N LYS A 107 3.98 0.55 20.26
CA LYS A 107 5.20 -0.01 20.86
C LYS A 107 5.96 -1.03 20.01
N LYS A 108 5.43 -1.48 18.86
CA LYS A 108 6.29 -2.15 17.86
C LYS A 108 7.24 -1.09 17.33
N GLU A 109 8.53 -1.21 17.68
CA GLU A 109 9.59 -0.37 17.12
C GLU A 109 9.33 -0.24 15.61
N LYS A 110 9.07 0.99 15.17
CA LYS A 110 8.91 1.28 13.75
C LYS A 110 10.20 0.79 13.08
N LYS A 111 10.12 -0.23 12.24
CA LYS A 111 11.29 -0.68 11.49
C LYS A 111 11.79 0.52 10.71
N LYS A 112 12.95 1.04 11.10
CA LYS A 112 13.55 2.16 10.40
C LYS A 112 13.91 1.66 9.00
N VAL A 113 13.23 2.18 7.98
CA VAL A 113 13.56 1.88 6.59
C VAL A 113 14.99 2.39 6.35
N LYS A 114 15.82 1.57 5.72
CA LYS A 114 17.21 1.90 5.42
C LYS A 114 17.51 1.52 4.00
N PHE A 115 18.23 2.38 3.31
CA PHE A 115 18.74 2.13 1.97
C PHE A 115 20.27 2.15 1.98
N LYS A 116 20.85 1.36 1.09
CA LYS A 116 22.30 1.36 0.87
C LYS A 116 22.67 2.56 0.01
N GLU A 117 23.78 3.21 0.33
CA GLU A 117 24.37 4.24 -0.52
C GLU A 117 24.83 3.63 -1.85
N MET A 118 24.55 4.31 -2.95
CA MET A 118 24.88 3.88 -4.31
C MET A 118 25.57 5.02 -5.07
N ASN A 119 26.36 4.65 -6.07
CA ASN A 119 26.97 5.61 -6.96
C ASN A 119 26.01 5.95 -8.11
N LEU A 120 26.06 7.20 -8.56
CA LEU A 120 25.42 7.61 -9.79
C LEU A 120 26.28 7.16 -10.99
N PRO A 121 25.66 6.98 -12.17
CA PRO A 121 26.41 6.90 -13.42
C PRO A 121 27.23 8.19 -13.64
N ASP A 122 28.23 8.12 -14.49
CA ASP A 122 29.00 9.29 -14.88
C ASP A 122 28.06 10.26 -15.60
N ALA A 123 27.82 11.42 -14.96
CA ALA A 123 26.83 12.40 -15.41
C ALA A 123 27.16 13.79 -14.86
N GLU A 124 26.76 14.80 -15.59
CA GLU A 124 26.98 16.20 -15.24
C GLU A 124 25.70 16.84 -14.72
N LEU A 125 25.81 17.77 -13.76
CA LEU A 125 24.67 18.62 -13.40
C LEU A 125 24.27 19.47 -14.59
N ILE A 126 22.96 19.58 -14.82
CA ILE A 126 22.46 20.43 -15.90
C ILE A 126 22.77 21.90 -15.56
N ASP A 127 23.59 22.52 -16.42
CA ASP A 127 23.95 23.93 -16.36
C ASP A 127 23.29 24.69 -17.50
N THR A 128 22.51 25.71 -17.17
CA THR A 128 21.77 26.55 -18.14
C THR A 128 22.70 27.38 -19.04
N ASN A 129 23.97 27.54 -18.68
CA ASN A 129 24.97 28.24 -19.46
C ASN A 129 25.77 27.30 -20.42
N ASN A 130 25.58 25.99 -20.30
CA ASN A 130 26.28 25.02 -21.12
C ASN A 130 25.46 24.69 -22.41
N PRO A 131 25.92 25.06 -23.61
CA PRO A 131 25.18 24.77 -24.84
C PRO A 131 24.88 23.28 -25.08
N LYS A 132 25.74 22.39 -24.58
CA LYS A 132 25.51 20.94 -24.69
C LYS A 132 24.29 20.46 -23.89
N HIS A 133 23.84 21.24 -22.91
CA HIS A 133 22.71 20.90 -22.07
C HIS A 133 21.37 21.45 -22.58
N GLU A 134 21.36 22.22 -23.66
CA GLU A 134 20.15 22.88 -24.17
C GLU A 134 19.00 21.89 -24.44
N VAL A 135 19.28 20.77 -25.08
CA VAL A 135 18.27 19.74 -25.39
C VAL A 135 17.61 19.15 -24.12
N PHE A 136 18.37 19.04 -23.03
CA PHE A 136 17.86 18.54 -21.75
C PHE A 136 17.00 19.61 -21.06
N ILE A 137 17.41 20.87 -21.15
CA ILE A 137 16.68 22.03 -20.62
C ILE A 137 15.34 22.19 -21.35
N GLU A 138 15.35 22.14 -22.68
CA GLU A 138 14.13 22.18 -23.50
C GLU A 138 13.17 21.05 -23.12
N TYR A 139 13.67 19.83 -22.95
CA TYR A 139 12.87 18.69 -22.55
C TYR A 139 12.20 18.91 -21.19
N LEU A 140 12.95 19.36 -20.17
CA LEU A 140 12.44 19.64 -18.83
C LEU A 140 11.43 20.80 -18.83
N THR A 141 11.73 21.84 -19.61
CA THR A 141 10.82 22.99 -19.79
C THR A 141 9.49 22.57 -20.42
N LYS A 142 9.55 21.74 -21.47
CA LYS A 142 8.34 21.18 -22.11
C LYS A 142 7.51 20.37 -21.13
N ARG A 143 8.15 19.70 -20.17
CA ARG A 143 7.48 18.98 -19.08
C ARG A 143 7.06 19.88 -17.92
N LYS A 144 7.24 21.18 -18.02
CA LYS A 144 6.85 22.16 -16.99
C LYS A 144 7.42 21.87 -15.60
N VAL A 145 8.57 21.20 -15.53
CA VAL A 145 9.30 21.02 -14.27
C VAL A 145 10.32 22.14 -14.10
N ASP A 146 10.44 22.64 -12.88
CA ASP A 146 11.36 23.72 -12.55
C ASP A 146 12.77 23.16 -12.35
N ILE A 147 13.69 23.50 -13.26
CA ILE A 147 15.08 23.01 -13.25
C ILE A 147 15.82 23.46 -11.99
N SER A 148 15.48 24.63 -11.43
CA SER A 148 16.16 25.18 -10.26
C SER A 148 15.82 24.44 -8.95
N ARG A 149 14.74 23.68 -8.92
CA ARG A 149 14.20 23.06 -7.70
C ARG A 149 14.72 21.66 -7.43
N PHE A 150 15.41 21.04 -8.38
CA PHE A 150 15.91 19.68 -8.24
C PHE A 150 17.24 19.53 -9.00
N PRO A 151 18.23 18.79 -8.48
CA PRO A 151 19.55 18.62 -9.10
C PRO A 151 19.48 17.62 -10.26
N TYR A 152 18.87 18.02 -11.36
CA TYR A 152 18.87 17.21 -12.59
C TYR A 152 20.27 17.08 -13.14
N MET A 153 20.61 15.87 -13.57
CA MET A 153 21.87 15.60 -14.23
C MET A 153 21.60 15.11 -15.66
N CYS A 154 22.60 15.17 -16.51
CA CYS A 154 22.54 14.68 -17.87
C CYS A 154 23.80 13.93 -18.26
N THR A 155 23.67 13.08 -19.26
CA THR A 155 24.77 12.38 -19.91
C THR A 155 24.81 12.83 -21.36
N PRO A 156 25.57 13.88 -21.70
CA PRO A 156 25.60 14.45 -23.04
C PRO A 156 26.35 13.56 -24.03
N ASP A 157 26.95 12.46 -23.60
CA ASP A 157 27.66 11.53 -24.48
C ASP A 157 26.72 10.90 -25.52
N GLU A 158 27.20 10.74 -26.73
CA GLU A 158 26.45 10.17 -27.82
C GLU A 158 26.41 8.63 -27.83
N GLU A 159 27.31 7.99 -27.10
CA GLU A 159 27.48 6.53 -27.03
C GLU A 159 27.30 5.96 -25.62
N GLY A 160 26.90 4.69 -25.58
CA GLY A 160 26.74 3.96 -24.33
C GLY A 160 25.30 3.81 -23.85
N ARG A 161 25.12 2.99 -22.83
CA ARG A 161 23.79 2.65 -22.27
C ARG A 161 23.08 3.85 -21.64
N GLN A 162 23.84 4.81 -21.12
CA GLN A 162 23.32 6.01 -20.47
C GLN A 162 23.38 7.26 -21.38
N ALA A 163 23.78 7.12 -22.64
CA ALA A 163 23.93 8.22 -23.57
C ALA A 163 22.62 9.02 -23.77
N ASN A 164 22.75 10.33 -23.84
CA ASN A 164 21.63 11.25 -24.08
C ASN A 164 20.43 11.06 -23.13
N ARG A 165 20.71 10.91 -21.84
CA ARG A 165 19.68 10.73 -20.82
C ARG A 165 19.68 11.85 -19.79
N ILE A 166 18.50 12.16 -19.26
CA ILE A 166 18.36 12.88 -18.01
C ILE A 166 18.47 11.87 -16.89
N ILE A 167 19.35 12.14 -15.91
CA ILE A 167 19.50 11.35 -14.70
C ILE A 167 18.81 12.07 -13.56
N ILE A 168 17.95 11.36 -12.84
CA ILE A 168 17.26 11.83 -11.65
C ILE A 168 17.79 11.02 -10.46
N PRO A 169 18.63 11.61 -9.59
CA PRO A 169 19.12 10.95 -8.40
C PRO A 169 18.01 10.60 -7.43
N PHE A 170 18.11 9.46 -6.80
CA PHE A 170 17.28 9.05 -5.68
C PHE A 170 18.04 9.28 -4.39
N THR A 171 17.49 10.12 -3.51
CA THR A 171 18.11 10.45 -2.23
C THR A 171 17.28 9.96 -1.06
N PHE A 172 17.95 9.62 0.02
CA PHE A 172 17.34 9.29 1.30
C PHE A 172 18.31 9.64 2.43
N GLU A 173 17.86 10.44 3.40
CA GLU A 173 18.69 10.97 4.49
C GLU A 173 19.98 11.65 3.93
N ASN A 174 19.85 12.43 2.87
CA ASN A 174 20.94 13.15 2.15
C ASN A 174 22.00 12.23 1.50
N LYS A 175 21.70 10.95 1.27
CA LYS A 175 22.56 10.02 0.56
C LYS A 175 21.94 9.62 -0.75
N VAL A 176 22.75 9.41 -1.78
CA VAL A 176 22.29 8.81 -3.02
C VAL A 176 22.06 7.33 -2.77
N VAL A 177 20.85 6.87 -3.09
CA VAL A 177 20.41 5.48 -2.88
C VAL A 177 19.93 4.78 -4.15
N GLY A 178 20.09 5.44 -5.28
CA GLY A 178 19.72 4.95 -6.60
C GLY A 178 19.54 6.10 -7.59
N HIS A 179 19.00 5.78 -8.74
CA HIS A 179 18.66 6.77 -9.76
C HIS A 179 17.68 6.21 -10.77
N THR A 180 17.06 7.10 -11.54
CA THR A 180 16.46 6.74 -12.82
C THR A 180 17.05 7.60 -13.92
N SER A 181 17.15 7.04 -15.10
CA SER A 181 17.57 7.76 -16.30
C SER A 181 16.53 7.64 -17.40
N ARG A 182 16.28 8.76 -18.10
CA ARG A 182 15.27 8.84 -19.14
C ARG A 182 15.84 9.36 -20.44
N TYR A 183 15.53 8.68 -21.55
CA TYR A 183 15.76 9.25 -22.89
C TYR A 183 14.86 10.47 -23.13
N LEU A 184 15.39 11.42 -23.88
CA LEU A 184 14.66 12.61 -24.31
C LEU A 184 13.59 12.31 -25.37
N ASP A 185 13.75 11.23 -26.08
CA ASP A 185 12.90 10.75 -27.17
C ASP A 185 12.21 9.41 -26.84
N ASP A 186 11.64 8.75 -27.85
CA ASP A 186 10.91 7.50 -27.72
C ASP A 186 11.77 6.23 -27.85
N ARG A 187 13.11 6.36 -27.83
CA ARG A 187 14.00 5.19 -27.79
C ARG A 187 13.73 4.31 -26.59
N LYS A 188 13.93 3.01 -26.78
CA LYS A 188 13.73 2.00 -25.72
C LYS A 188 15.06 1.43 -25.22
N PRO A 189 15.16 1.10 -23.94
CA PRO A 189 14.18 1.34 -22.87
C PRO A 189 14.06 2.82 -22.52
N LYS A 190 12.83 3.32 -22.45
CA LYS A 190 12.54 4.72 -22.15
C LYS A 190 13.15 5.17 -20.82
N PHE A 191 13.06 4.31 -19.81
CA PHE A 191 13.67 4.48 -18.51
C PHE A 191 14.67 3.37 -18.22
N ILE A 192 15.75 3.69 -17.52
CA ILE A 192 16.66 2.75 -16.86
C ILE A 192 16.75 3.20 -15.41
N SER A 193 16.38 2.33 -14.47
CA SER A 193 16.36 2.66 -13.05
C SER A 193 17.18 1.66 -12.26
N GLU A 194 17.97 2.16 -11.32
CA GLU A 194 18.57 1.42 -10.22
C GLU A 194 17.89 1.86 -8.95
N GLN A 195 16.91 1.08 -8.50
CA GLN A 195 16.06 1.40 -7.37
C GLN A 195 16.06 0.28 -6.36
N GLN A 196 16.18 0.63 -5.10
CA GLN A 196 16.05 -0.32 -4.01
C GLN A 196 14.57 -0.57 -3.68
N PRO A 197 14.20 -1.79 -3.27
CA PRO A 197 12.83 -2.10 -2.88
C PRO A 197 12.33 -1.16 -1.79
N GLY A 198 11.09 -0.73 -1.90
CA GLY A 198 10.45 0.15 -0.92
C GLY A 198 10.89 1.62 -0.97
N TYR A 199 11.73 2.02 -1.94
CA TYR A 199 12.11 3.41 -2.09
C TYR A 199 10.90 4.29 -2.46
N LEU A 200 10.81 5.46 -1.82
CA LEU A 200 9.81 6.48 -2.07
C LEU A 200 10.51 7.74 -2.57
N PHE A 201 10.32 8.07 -3.84
CA PHE A 201 10.90 9.28 -4.42
C PHE A 201 10.30 10.54 -3.77
N GLY A 202 11.11 11.56 -3.57
CA GLY A 202 10.66 12.84 -3.04
C GLY A 202 10.44 12.89 -1.53
N TYR A 203 10.76 11.81 -0.79
CA TYR A 203 10.64 11.78 0.67
C TYR A 203 11.48 12.90 1.34
N ASP A 204 12.75 13.06 0.95
CA ASP A 204 13.66 14.09 1.48
C ASP A 204 13.28 15.51 1.01
N LEU A 205 12.44 15.64 -0.02
CA LEU A 205 11.99 16.93 -0.54
C LEU A 205 10.79 17.49 0.24
N GLN A 206 10.18 16.68 1.11
CA GLN A 206 8.98 17.09 1.85
C GLN A 206 9.35 18.05 2.98
N LYS A 207 8.90 19.29 2.85
CA LYS A 207 9.19 20.34 3.85
C LYS A 207 8.33 20.13 5.12
N PRO A 208 8.90 20.29 6.32
CA PRO A 208 8.18 20.08 7.58
C PRO A 208 6.91 20.92 7.71
N GLU A 209 6.90 22.15 7.19
CA GLU A 209 5.76 23.09 7.25
C GLU A 209 4.56 22.71 6.39
N TRP A 210 4.74 21.81 5.41
CA TRP A 210 3.63 21.34 4.58
C TRP A 210 2.72 20.39 5.34
N GLN A 211 1.43 20.66 5.31
CA GLN A 211 0.43 19.86 6.01
C GLN A 211 -0.01 18.60 5.24
N ALA A 212 0.22 18.58 3.93
CA ALA A 212 -0.13 17.48 3.06
C ALA A 212 1.07 17.06 2.21
N CYS A 213 1.07 15.79 1.80
CA CYS A 213 1.96 15.24 0.80
C CYS A 213 1.11 14.59 -0.29
N VAL A 214 1.30 15.01 -1.53
CA VAL A 214 0.68 14.39 -2.69
C VAL A 214 1.57 13.27 -3.19
N VAL A 215 0.98 12.11 -3.48
CA VAL A 215 1.68 10.90 -3.93
C VAL A 215 1.17 10.51 -5.30
N THR A 216 2.07 10.39 -6.26
CA THR A 216 1.80 9.97 -7.65
C THR A 216 2.52 8.66 -7.98
N GLU A 217 2.26 8.09 -9.14
CA GLU A 217 2.99 6.91 -9.61
C GLU A 217 4.31 7.31 -10.27
N GLY A 218 4.31 8.38 -11.06
CA GLY A 218 5.44 8.85 -11.85
C GLY A 218 6.32 9.89 -11.15
N ILE A 219 7.62 9.86 -11.43
CA ILE A 219 8.59 10.81 -10.86
C ILE A 219 8.37 12.24 -11.40
N PHE A 220 8.09 12.38 -12.71
CA PHE A 220 7.85 13.70 -13.29
C PHE A 220 6.56 14.32 -12.75
N ASP A 221 5.53 13.50 -12.50
CA ASP A 221 4.30 13.94 -11.85
C ASP A 221 4.60 14.50 -10.46
N ALA A 222 5.37 13.75 -9.65
CA ALA A 222 5.78 14.19 -8.33
C ALA A 222 6.62 15.48 -8.37
N LEU A 223 7.56 15.59 -9.32
CA LEU A 223 8.41 16.78 -9.47
C LEU A 223 7.61 18.02 -9.88
N SER A 224 6.53 17.88 -10.66
CA SER A 224 5.71 19.02 -11.08
C SER A 224 4.86 19.61 -9.97
N ILE A 225 4.62 18.86 -8.88
CA ILE A 225 3.77 19.26 -7.76
C ILE A 225 4.47 19.20 -6.39
N ASP A 226 5.78 19.05 -6.35
CA ASP A 226 6.58 18.85 -5.13
C ASP A 226 6.10 17.67 -4.26
N GLY A 227 5.61 16.62 -4.91
CA GLY A 227 5.06 15.44 -4.28
C GLY A 227 6.08 14.32 -4.06
N CYS A 228 5.56 13.15 -3.70
CA CYS A 228 6.29 11.89 -3.70
C CYS A 228 5.85 11.00 -4.87
N ALA A 229 6.72 10.11 -5.35
CA ALA A 229 6.37 9.10 -6.34
C ALA A 229 6.63 7.69 -5.85
N LEU A 230 5.70 6.79 -6.17
CA LEU A 230 5.80 5.37 -5.83
C LEU A 230 6.85 4.65 -6.69
N THR A 231 6.97 5.05 -7.97
CA THR A 231 7.88 4.43 -8.95
C THR A 231 7.62 2.94 -9.21
N THR A 232 6.53 2.41 -8.69
CA THR A 232 6.07 1.01 -8.80
C THR A 232 4.56 0.99 -8.95
N ASN A 233 4.00 -0.15 -9.36
CA ASN A 233 2.55 -0.33 -9.60
C ASN A 233 1.75 -0.53 -8.30
N GLY A 234 2.20 0.00 -7.17
CA GLY A 234 1.49 -0.12 -5.90
C GLY A 234 2.27 0.49 -4.75
N ILE A 235 1.64 0.53 -3.56
CA ILE A 235 2.25 1.05 -2.32
C ILE A 235 2.80 -0.13 -1.52
N SER A 236 4.12 -0.26 -1.41
CA SER A 236 4.76 -1.28 -0.58
C SER A 236 4.60 -0.99 0.92
N GLU A 237 4.88 -1.97 1.78
CA GLU A 237 4.86 -1.77 3.24
C GLU A 237 5.89 -0.72 3.67
N GLU A 238 7.09 -0.74 3.09
CA GLU A 238 8.14 0.24 3.37
C GLU A 238 7.75 1.65 2.95
N GLN A 239 7.16 1.80 1.76
CA GLN A 239 6.63 3.09 1.29
C GLN A 239 5.49 3.59 2.17
N ALA A 240 4.59 2.70 2.60
CA ALA A 240 3.52 3.05 3.52
C ALA A 240 4.05 3.54 4.87
N GLU A 241 5.10 2.90 5.40
CA GLU A 241 5.76 3.34 6.63
C GLU A 241 6.46 4.69 6.46
N LEU A 242 7.15 4.93 5.35
CA LEU A 242 7.76 6.22 5.04
C LEU A 242 6.71 7.33 4.95
N LEU A 243 5.61 7.10 4.23
CA LEU A 243 4.51 8.06 4.13
C LEU A 243 3.90 8.40 5.50
N LYS A 244 3.69 7.41 6.36
CA LYS A 244 3.19 7.63 7.73
C LYS A 244 4.19 8.42 8.60
N GLN A 245 5.49 8.24 8.39
CA GLN A 245 6.53 8.97 9.12
C GLN A 245 6.58 10.46 8.78
N LEU A 246 6.09 10.88 7.63
CA LEU A 246 5.98 12.29 7.27
C LEU A 246 5.05 13.08 8.21
N ASN A 247 4.14 12.41 8.92
CA ASN A 247 3.12 13.03 9.78
C ASN A 247 2.28 14.08 9.06
N LYS A 248 1.96 13.83 7.79
CA LYS A 248 1.20 14.70 6.89
C LYS A 248 -0.09 14.03 6.46
N LYS A 249 -1.04 14.82 5.96
CA LYS A 249 -2.18 14.29 5.21
C LYS A 249 -1.67 13.73 3.88
N ILE A 250 -1.72 12.41 3.72
CA ILE A 250 -1.29 11.74 2.49
C ILE A 250 -2.47 11.73 1.50
N ILE A 251 -2.24 12.26 0.30
CA ILE A 251 -3.24 12.33 -0.77
C ILE A 251 -2.65 11.64 -2.00
N VAL A 252 -3.19 10.48 -2.33
CA VAL A 252 -2.74 9.69 -3.49
C VAL A 252 -3.52 10.15 -4.72
N VAL A 253 -2.80 10.49 -5.78
CA VAL A 253 -3.34 10.83 -7.10
C VAL A 253 -2.83 9.76 -8.09
N PRO A 254 -3.63 8.69 -8.31
CA PRO A 254 -3.22 7.60 -9.18
C PRO A 254 -3.32 7.97 -10.65
N ASP A 255 -2.58 7.27 -11.50
CA ASP A 255 -2.79 7.31 -12.94
C ASP A 255 -4.21 6.81 -13.25
N GLN A 256 -4.90 7.48 -14.18
CA GLN A 256 -6.29 7.10 -14.54
C GLN A 256 -6.28 6.01 -15.62
N ASP A 257 -5.65 4.89 -15.27
CA ASP A 257 -5.62 3.68 -16.08
C ASP A 257 -5.90 2.43 -15.22
N LYS A 258 -5.77 1.25 -15.81
CA LYS A 258 -6.08 -0.01 -15.14
C LYS A 258 -5.19 -0.30 -13.94
N SER A 259 -3.93 0.14 -13.96
CA SER A 259 -2.97 -0.09 -12.88
C SER A 259 -3.25 0.78 -11.65
N GLY A 260 -3.77 2.00 -11.86
CA GLY A 260 -4.12 2.93 -10.78
C GLY A 260 -5.19 2.41 -9.81
N MET A 261 -6.03 1.44 -10.23
CA MET A 261 -7.03 0.83 -9.34
C MET A 261 -6.41 0.08 -8.16
N ASP A 262 -5.28 -0.60 -8.36
CA ASP A 262 -4.59 -1.31 -7.27
C ASP A 262 -3.98 -0.32 -6.27
N VAL A 263 -3.46 0.81 -6.77
CA VAL A 263 -2.96 1.92 -5.95
C VAL A 263 -4.09 2.54 -5.12
N ILE A 264 -5.28 2.77 -5.71
CA ILE A 264 -6.46 3.28 -5.02
C ILE A 264 -6.86 2.36 -3.87
N ASN A 265 -7.04 1.07 -4.15
CA ASN A 265 -7.46 0.11 -3.13
C ASN A 265 -6.47 0.06 -1.97
N ARG A 266 -5.18 0.03 -2.28
CA ARG A 266 -4.14 -0.01 -1.27
C ARG A 266 -4.07 1.28 -0.45
N ALA A 267 -4.24 2.44 -1.06
CA ALA A 267 -4.29 3.73 -0.36
C ALA A 267 -5.45 3.78 0.64
N LEU A 268 -6.64 3.34 0.23
CA LEU A 268 -7.82 3.27 1.09
C LEU A 268 -7.65 2.29 2.27
N GLU A 269 -7.05 1.12 2.04
CA GLU A 269 -6.70 0.17 3.11
C GLU A 269 -5.75 0.77 4.15
N LEU A 270 -4.82 1.61 3.72
CA LEU A 270 -3.84 2.29 4.56
C LEU A 270 -4.43 3.52 5.29
N GLY A 271 -5.67 3.91 4.96
CA GLY A 271 -6.35 5.10 5.50
C GLY A 271 -5.85 6.41 4.88
N PHE A 272 -5.24 6.37 3.69
CA PHE A 272 -4.84 7.55 2.95
C PHE A 272 -6.02 8.14 2.16
N TYR A 273 -5.94 9.41 1.84
CA TYR A 273 -6.90 10.05 0.95
C TYR A 273 -6.56 9.74 -0.50
N VAL A 274 -7.59 9.64 -1.34
CA VAL A 274 -7.43 9.46 -2.79
C VAL A 274 -8.10 10.64 -3.48
N SER A 275 -7.41 11.24 -4.44
CA SER A 275 -7.94 12.29 -5.30
C SER A 275 -7.93 11.78 -6.75
N ILE A 276 -9.09 11.88 -7.39
CA ILE A 276 -9.26 11.51 -8.81
C ILE A 276 -9.75 12.77 -9.52
N PRO A 277 -8.82 13.61 -10.01
CA PRO A 277 -9.18 14.82 -10.73
C PRO A 277 -9.92 14.50 -12.03
N SER A 278 -10.82 15.37 -12.44
CA SER A 278 -11.45 15.27 -13.75
C SER A 278 -10.49 15.83 -14.80
N TRP A 279 -9.74 14.95 -15.47
CA TRP A 279 -8.85 15.32 -16.55
C TRP A 279 -9.61 15.55 -17.85
N GLU A 280 -9.06 16.36 -18.75
CA GLU A 280 -9.52 16.44 -20.14
C GLU A 280 -9.30 15.10 -20.85
N THR A 281 -10.07 14.85 -21.91
CA THR A 281 -9.98 13.62 -22.69
C THR A 281 -8.56 13.42 -23.21
N GLY A 282 -7.97 12.26 -22.87
CA GLY A 282 -6.61 11.88 -23.28
C GLY A 282 -5.51 12.21 -22.28
N ILE A 283 -5.82 12.94 -21.20
CA ILE A 283 -4.93 13.15 -20.06
C ILE A 283 -5.24 12.09 -19.00
N LYS A 284 -4.21 11.41 -18.50
CA LYS A 284 -4.37 10.32 -17.53
C LYS A 284 -3.54 10.49 -16.26
N ASP A 285 -2.58 11.40 -16.25
CA ASP A 285 -1.63 11.67 -15.17
C ASP A 285 -1.45 13.18 -14.94
N VAL A 286 -0.59 13.56 -14.00
CA VAL A 286 -0.40 14.96 -13.55
C VAL A 286 0.48 15.75 -14.50
N ASN A 287 1.43 15.11 -15.20
CA ASN A 287 2.44 15.74 -16.07
C ASN A 287 2.29 15.28 -17.55
#